data_9d70a41bd16ec5a683ea532dcd80de5c
#
_entry.id   9d70a41bd16ec5a683ea532dcd80de5c
#
_cell.length_a   1.000
_cell.length_b   1.000
_cell.length_c   1.000
_cell.angle_alpha   90.00
_cell.angle_beta   90.00
_cell.angle_gamma   90.00
#
_symmetry.space_group_name_H-M   'P 1'
#
loop_
_entity.id
_entity.type
_entity.pdbx_description
1 polymer ?
#
loop_
_entity_poly.entity_id
_entity_poly.type
_entity_poly.pdbx_seq_one_letter_code
_entity_poly.pdbx_strand_id
1 'polypeptide(L)' 'MAKILIVDDEPRIRELIREHLQYSGYICEEAADGTAALTQLSGGAFDLVILDLMMPFMDGMTCLREMRTR' A
#
# COMPACT_ATOMS: atom_id res chain seq x y z
N MET A 1 -1.30 -11.35 13.23
CA MET A 1 -1.41 -9.89 13.12
C MET A 1 -1.74 -9.51 11.68
N ALA A 2 -2.52 -8.45 11.52
CA ALA A 2 -2.84 -7.98 10.17
C ALA A 2 -1.61 -7.37 9.49
N LYS A 3 -1.46 -7.68 8.22
CA LYS A 3 -0.38 -7.15 7.38
C LYS A 3 -0.96 -6.14 6.41
N ILE A 4 -0.42 -4.93 6.43
CA ILE A 4 -0.95 -3.79 5.68
C ILE A 4 0.09 -3.27 4.69
N LEU A 5 -0.34 -3.05 3.45
CA LEU A 5 0.50 -2.38 2.45
C LEU A 5 0.06 -0.92 2.34
N ILE A 6 1.01 -0.01 2.48
CA ILE A 6 0.77 1.43 2.38
C ILE A 6 1.34 1.91 1.06
N VAL A 7 0.49 2.45 0.20
CA VAL A 7 0.87 2.89 -1.14
C VAL A 7 0.65 4.38 -1.27
N ASP A 8 1.74 5.14 -1.36
CA ASP A 8 1.70 6.59 -1.46
C ASP A 8 3.02 7.05 -2.09
N ASP A 9 2.98 8.03 -2.99
CA ASP A 9 4.17 8.56 -3.61
C ASP A 9 4.95 9.53 -2.72
N GLU A 10 4.35 9.96 -1.60
CA GLU A 10 4.97 10.87 -0.65
C GLU A 10 5.58 10.07 0.51
N PRO A 11 6.94 10.00 0.61
CA PRO A 11 7.59 9.19 1.65
C PRO A 11 7.21 9.59 3.08
N ARG A 12 7.01 10.88 3.33
CA ARG A 12 6.68 11.36 4.67
C ARG A 12 5.29 10.89 5.11
N ILE A 13 4.36 10.85 4.18
CA ILE A 13 3.00 10.36 4.46
C ILE A 13 3.03 8.86 4.72
N ARG A 14 3.75 8.09 3.90
CA ARG A 14 3.91 6.65 4.12
C ARG A 14 4.49 6.37 5.50
N GLU A 15 5.53 7.11 5.87
CA GLU A 15 6.19 6.93 7.17
C GLU A 15 5.25 7.21 8.32
N LEU A 16 4.49 8.29 8.25
CA LEU A 16 3.52 8.65 9.29
C LEU A 16 2.45 7.57 9.46
N ILE A 17 1.90 7.10 8.37
CA ILE A 17 0.88 6.05 8.40
C ILE A 17 1.47 4.77 8.97
N ARG A 18 2.66 4.39 8.51
CA ARG A 18 3.34 3.19 8.99
C ARG A 18 3.59 3.25 10.50
N GLU A 19 4.13 4.36 10.98
CA GLU A 19 4.43 4.51 12.41
C GLU A 19 3.17 4.39 13.25
N HIS A 20 2.09 5.01 12.80
CA HIS A 20 0.83 4.98 13.51
C HIS A 20 0.25 3.56 13.58
N LEU A 21 0.28 2.85 12.47
CA LEU A 21 -0.24 1.49 12.40
C LEU A 21 0.64 0.49 13.15
N GLN A 22 1.95 0.64 13.07
CA GLN A 22 2.88 -0.23 13.82
C GLN A 22 2.70 -0.04 15.32
N TYR A 23 2.47 1.18 15.75
CA TYR A 23 2.18 1.45 17.16
C TYR A 23 0.92 0.71 17.62
N SER A 24 -0.04 0.54 16.74
CA SER A 24 -1.28 -0.20 17.02
C SER A 24 -1.13 -1.72 16.88
N GLY A 25 0.06 -2.21 16.53
CA GLY A 25 0.34 -3.64 16.47
C GLY A 25 0.25 -4.28 15.09
N TYR A 26 0.10 -3.49 14.03
CA TYR A 26 0.04 -4.03 12.67
C TYR A 26 1.42 -4.18 12.05
N ILE A 27 1.55 -5.13 11.12
CA ILE A 27 2.75 -5.28 10.30
C ILE A 27 2.53 -4.46 9.03
N CYS A 28 3.49 -3.58 8.69
CA CYS A 28 3.33 -2.67 7.57
C CYS A 28 4.47 -2.78 6.57
N GLU A 29 4.12 -2.71 5.28
CA GLU A 29 5.08 -2.55 4.19
C GLU A 29 4.67 -1.34 3.37
N GLU A 30 5.61 -0.79 2.61
CA GLU A 30 5.41 0.43 1.86
C GLU A 30 5.67 0.22 0.38
N ALA A 31 4.93 0.92 -0.47
CA ALA A 31 5.17 0.99 -1.90
C ALA A 31 5.05 2.45 -2.33
N ALA A 32 5.93 2.89 -3.22
CA ALA A 32 5.96 4.28 -3.65
C ALA A 32 4.96 4.58 -4.76
N ASP A 33 4.50 3.56 -5.48
CA ASP A 33 3.56 3.74 -6.59
C ASP A 33 2.76 2.44 -6.80
N GLY A 34 1.84 2.49 -7.76
CA GLY A 34 0.98 1.35 -8.06
C GLY A 34 1.74 0.15 -8.62
N THR A 35 2.79 0.39 -9.39
CA THR A 35 3.61 -0.69 -9.95
C THR A 35 4.32 -1.45 -8.84
N ALA A 36 4.95 -0.73 -7.92
CA ALA A 36 5.60 -1.35 -6.76
C ALA A 36 4.59 -2.09 -5.90
N ALA A 37 3.39 -1.51 -5.72
CA ALA A 37 2.33 -2.15 -4.95
C ALA A 37 1.91 -3.49 -5.55
N LEU A 38 1.70 -3.54 -6.87
CA LEU A 38 1.31 -4.77 -7.55
C LEU A 38 2.40 -5.83 -7.44
N THR A 39 3.65 -5.43 -7.53
CA THR A 39 4.78 -6.36 -7.35
C THR A 39 4.77 -6.97 -5.96
N GLN A 40 4.57 -6.17 -4.94
CA GLN A 40 4.52 -6.66 -3.56
C GLN A 40 3.30 -7.55 -3.31
N LEU A 41 2.16 -7.19 -3.88
CA LEU A 41 0.94 -7.99 -3.75
C LEU A 41 1.10 -9.36 -4.40
N SER A 42 1.84 -9.44 -5.49
CA SER A 42 2.11 -10.73 -6.15
C SER A 42 2.95 -11.67 -5.29
N GLY A 43 3.85 -11.11 -4.47
CA GLY A 43 4.77 -11.90 -3.66
C GLY A 43 4.38 -12.07 -2.21
N GLY A 44 3.31 -11.44 -1.75
CA GLY A 44 2.92 -11.45 -0.36
C GLY A 44 1.42 -11.52 -0.14
N ALA A 45 1.03 -11.80 1.09
CA ALA A 45 -0.36 -11.81 1.51
C ALA A 45 -0.62 -10.60 2.40
N PHE A 46 -1.53 -9.74 1.97
CA PHE A 46 -1.89 -8.55 2.73
C PHE A 46 -3.37 -8.58 3.10
N ASP A 47 -3.67 -8.12 4.32
CA ASP A 47 -5.04 -8.07 4.81
C ASP A 47 -5.73 -6.76 4.40
N LEU A 48 -4.93 -5.70 4.19
CA LEU A 48 -5.45 -4.39 3.85
C LEU A 48 -4.42 -3.63 3.01
N VAL A 49 -4.91 -2.80 2.08
CA VAL A 49 -4.06 -1.91 1.29
C VAL A 49 -4.60 -0.49 1.42
N ILE A 50 -3.74 0.43 1.80
CA ILE A 50 -4.06 1.86 1.87
C ILE A 50 -3.47 2.53 0.63
N LEU A 51 -4.33 3.18 -0.16
CA LEU A 51 -3.95 3.77 -1.44
C LEU A 51 -4.10 5.28 -1.45
N ASP A 52 -3.14 5.96 -2.07
CA ASP A 52 -3.26 7.35 -2.46
C ASP A 52 -3.71 7.39 -3.94
N LEU A 53 -4.88 7.97 -4.18
CA LEU A 53 -5.48 8.04 -5.51
C LEU A 53 -4.78 9.04 -6.45
N MET A 54 -3.81 9.79 -5.94
CA MET A 54 -3.10 10.82 -6.69
C MET A 54 -1.74 10.37 -7.22
N MET A 55 -1.47 9.07 -7.23
CA MET A 55 -0.18 8.54 -7.67
C MET A 55 0.07 8.78 -9.16
N PRO A 56 1.33 9.14 -9.55
CA PRO A 56 1.62 9.60 -10.92
C PRO A 56 1.66 8.50 -11.99
N PHE A 57 2.03 7.28 -11.65
CA PHE A 57 2.24 6.21 -12.65
C PHE A 57 1.03 5.31 -12.85
N MET A 58 0.20 5.20 -11.85
CA MET A 58 -1.02 4.40 -11.89
C MET A 58 -1.99 5.04 -10.92
N ASP A 59 -3.15 5.43 -11.37
CA ASP A 59 -4.11 6.01 -10.45
C ASP A 59 -4.62 4.95 -9.46
N GLY A 60 -5.11 5.42 -8.30
CA GLY A 60 -5.53 4.52 -7.24
C GLY A 60 -6.68 3.60 -7.65
N MET A 61 -7.57 4.06 -8.53
CA MET A 61 -8.70 3.26 -9.01
C MET A 61 -8.23 2.09 -9.85
N THR A 62 -7.25 2.30 -10.73
CA THR A 62 -6.67 1.24 -11.53
C THR A 62 -5.96 0.22 -10.66
N CYS A 63 -5.19 0.68 -9.70
CA CYS A 63 -4.50 -0.18 -8.75
C CYS A 63 -5.50 -1.03 -7.96
N LEU A 64 -6.59 -0.43 -7.51
CA LEU A 64 -7.62 -1.13 -6.77
C LEU A 64 -8.29 -2.23 -7.61
N ARG A 65 -8.56 -1.96 -8.89
CA ARG A 65 -9.11 -2.97 -9.80
C ARG A 65 -8.18 -4.16 -9.95
N GLU A 66 -6.89 -3.91 -10.11
CA GLU A 66 -5.90 -4.99 -10.23
C GLU A 66 -5.89 -5.85 -8.98
N MET A 67 -5.98 -5.24 -7.81
CA MET A 67 -6.04 -5.99 -6.56
C MET A 67 -7.28 -6.87 -6.47
N ARG A 68 -8.42 -6.39 -6.95
CA ARG A 68 -9.68 -7.15 -6.90
C ARG A 68 -9.69 -8.35 -7.85
N THR A 69 -8.90 -8.31 -8.91
CA THR A 69 -8.84 -9.40 -9.87
C THR A 69 -7.83 -10.48 -9.47
N ARG A 70 -7.07 -10.24 -8.43
CA ARG A 70 -6.10 -11.20 -7.91
C ARG A 70 -6.71 -11.99 -6.76
#